data_4d23c6c9057f70e788d5457b338a1953
#
_entry.id   4d23c6c9057f70e788d5457b338a1953
#
_cell.length_a   1.000
_cell.length_b   1.000
_cell.length_c   1.000
_cell.angle_alpha   90.00
_cell.angle_beta   90.00
_cell.angle_gamma   90.00
#
_symmetry.space_group_name_H-M   'P 1'
#
loop_
_entity.id
_entity.type
_entity.pdbx_description
1 polymer ?
#
loop_
_entity_poly.entity_id
_entity_poly.type
_entity_poly.pdbx_seq_one_letter_code
_entity_poly.pdbx_strand_id
1 'polypeptide(L)'
;MAFAQLTWREGRRDMATCLNAKAEGLYHLGFREPVAKSTLADANEQRDWRLWEDLAKNLMRKARTFYAGEDLGLELENTVYALDSTTIDLSLTLFPWADFRRTKAGIKMHTQIDLRGPIPTCIYISNARQHDVRWLDELIFEPGAFYVLDRGYMDFKRLNGIACAGAFFVTRAKDNLRFSRQRSLPTDFPAGVRSDQIGKPTLAKARAAFPALLRKVRYFDAETERDLVFLTNPLEIPALTVALIYRLRWRIELFFRWIKGHLRIKHYYGTSPNAVKTQIWIAMTGYLMVAIIPVSYTHLTLPTNREV
;
A
#
# COMPACT_ATOMS: atom_id res chain seq x y z
N MET A 1 -18.86 -3.19 -13.61
CA MET A 1 -18.22 -2.46 -12.49
C MET A 1 -16.85 -1.89 -12.87
N ALA A 2 -15.85 -2.67 -13.30
CA ALA A 2 -14.55 -2.13 -13.73
C ALA A 2 -14.69 -1.08 -14.84
N PHE A 3 -15.46 -1.39 -15.88
CA PHE A 3 -15.81 -0.42 -16.92
C PHE A 3 -16.39 0.87 -16.35
N ALA A 4 -17.31 0.78 -15.39
CA ALA A 4 -17.96 1.93 -14.79
C ALA A 4 -16.98 2.81 -14.00
N GLN A 5 -16.00 2.22 -13.31
CA GLN A 5 -14.97 2.95 -12.60
C GLN A 5 -14.01 3.65 -13.55
N LEU A 6 -13.54 2.96 -14.59
CA LEU A 6 -12.58 3.49 -15.57
C LEU A 6 -13.21 4.54 -16.49
N THR A 7 -14.53 4.49 -16.72
CA THR A 7 -15.26 5.44 -17.58
C THR A 7 -16.10 6.44 -16.80
N TRP A 8 -15.93 6.55 -15.50
CA TRP A 8 -16.55 7.55 -14.62
C TRP A 8 -18.10 7.55 -14.65
N ARG A 9 -18.74 6.36 -14.70
CA ARG A 9 -20.20 6.24 -14.71
C ARG A 9 -20.79 6.65 -13.36
N GLU A 10 -21.88 7.43 -13.41
CA GLU A 10 -22.48 8.01 -12.19
C GLU A 10 -23.32 7.00 -11.40
N GLY A 11 -23.89 6.01 -12.06
CA GLY A 11 -24.72 5.03 -11.40
C GLY A 11 -25.01 3.77 -12.20
N ARG A 12 -25.72 2.82 -11.59
CA ARG A 12 -26.09 1.54 -12.22
C ARG A 12 -26.99 1.70 -13.45
N ARG A 13 -27.82 2.76 -13.48
CA ARG A 13 -28.66 3.06 -14.64
C ARG A 13 -27.79 3.51 -15.83
N ASP A 14 -26.88 4.44 -15.59
CA ASP A 14 -25.93 4.91 -16.60
C ASP A 14 -25.05 3.75 -17.10
N MET A 15 -24.58 2.86 -16.22
CA MET A 15 -23.87 1.64 -16.60
C MET A 15 -24.69 0.76 -17.56
N ALA A 16 -25.95 0.46 -17.20
CA ALA A 16 -26.82 -0.37 -18.04
C ALA A 16 -27.07 0.27 -19.41
N THR A 17 -27.35 1.57 -19.43
CA THR A 17 -27.56 2.32 -20.67
C THR A 17 -26.33 2.25 -21.59
N CYS A 18 -25.13 2.51 -21.04
CA CYS A 18 -23.90 2.49 -21.82
C CYS A 18 -23.49 1.09 -22.29
N LEU A 19 -23.73 0.05 -21.47
CA LEU A 19 -23.50 -1.33 -21.89
C LEU A 19 -24.42 -1.70 -23.03
N ASN A 20 -25.72 -1.41 -22.90
CA ASN A 20 -26.72 -1.76 -23.91
C ASN A 20 -26.58 -0.99 -25.22
N ALA A 21 -26.00 0.23 -25.18
CA ALA A 21 -25.68 1.00 -26.38
C ALA A 21 -24.62 0.31 -27.28
N LYS A 22 -23.89 -0.67 -26.78
CA LYS A 22 -22.90 -1.48 -27.52
C LYS A 22 -23.33 -2.94 -27.62
N ALA A 23 -24.58 -3.20 -27.94
CA ALA A 23 -25.22 -4.51 -27.95
C ALA A 23 -24.43 -5.57 -28.75
N GLU A 24 -23.86 -5.21 -29.91
CA GLU A 24 -23.03 -6.11 -30.72
C GLU A 24 -21.79 -6.61 -29.98
N GLY A 25 -21.15 -5.76 -29.15
CA GLY A 25 -20.00 -6.13 -28.35
C GLY A 25 -20.36 -6.95 -27.10
N LEU A 26 -21.60 -6.88 -26.62
CA LEU A 26 -22.05 -7.58 -25.42
C LEU A 26 -22.06 -9.09 -25.59
N TYR A 27 -22.37 -9.60 -26.77
CA TYR A 27 -22.38 -11.02 -27.07
C TYR A 27 -20.98 -11.64 -26.88
N HIS A 28 -19.94 -10.96 -27.34
CA HIS A 28 -18.56 -11.38 -27.16
C HIS A 28 -18.07 -11.30 -25.70
N LEU A 29 -18.75 -10.49 -24.87
CA LEU A 29 -18.53 -10.41 -23.44
C LEU A 29 -19.36 -11.42 -22.63
N GLY A 30 -20.09 -12.32 -23.30
CA GLY A 30 -20.92 -13.34 -22.69
C GLY A 30 -22.32 -12.91 -22.27
N PHE A 31 -22.77 -11.73 -22.68
CA PHE A 31 -24.13 -11.26 -22.43
C PHE A 31 -25.03 -11.67 -23.60
N ARG A 32 -26.06 -12.47 -23.32
CA ARG A 32 -27.01 -12.92 -24.36
C ARG A 32 -28.18 -11.96 -24.59
N GLU A 33 -28.43 -11.09 -23.61
CA GLU A 33 -29.57 -10.16 -23.60
C GLU A 33 -29.12 -8.81 -23.03
N PRO A 34 -29.90 -7.74 -23.26
CA PRO A 34 -29.66 -6.45 -22.65
C PRO A 34 -29.58 -6.52 -21.12
N VAL A 35 -28.64 -5.84 -20.53
CA VAL A 35 -28.36 -5.87 -19.10
C VAL A 35 -29.32 -4.93 -18.36
N ALA A 36 -30.15 -5.47 -17.48
CA ALA A 36 -31.03 -4.66 -16.64
C ALA A 36 -30.26 -4.07 -15.44
N LYS A 37 -30.72 -2.89 -14.98
CA LYS A 37 -30.18 -2.25 -13.76
C LYS A 37 -30.30 -3.17 -12.52
N SER A 38 -31.41 -3.90 -12.41
CA SER A 38 -31.64 -4.86 -11.32
C SER A 38 -30.60 -5.99 -11.33
N THR A 39 -30.31 -6.57 -12.51
CA THR A 39 -29.29 -7.61 -12.66
C THR A 39 -27.93 -7.14 -12.17
N LEU A 40 -27.54 -5.89 -12.47
CA LEU A 40 -26.29 -5.32 -11.96
C LEU A 40 -26.33 -5.11 -10.44
N ALA A 41 -27.48 -4.74 -9.89
CA ALA A 41 -27.66 -4.57 -8.47
C ALA A 41 -27.54 -5.90 -7.72
N ASP A 42 -28.27 -6.90 -8.18
CA ASP A 42 -28.30 -8.24 -7.57
C ASP A 42 -26.92 -8.91 -7.64
N ALA A 43 -26.24 -8.79 -8.78
CA ALA A 43 -24.88 -9.29 -8.92
C ALA A 43 -23.89 -8.61 -7.94
N ASN A 44 -24.05 -7.31 -7.67
CA ASN A 44 -23.20 -6.57 -6.74
C ASN A 44 -23.47 -6.93 -5.27
N GLU A 45 -24.70 -7.30 -4.93
CA GLU A 45 -25.09 -7.67 -3.57
C GLU A 45 -24.84 -9.16 -3.27
N GLN A 46 -25.08 -10.05 -4.23
CA GLN A 46 -25.11 -11.50 -4.01
C GLN A 46 -23.79 -12.19 -4.33
N ARG A 47 -23.02 -11.70 -5.31
CA ARG A 47 -21.72 -12.30 -5.64
C ARG A 47 -20.70 -11.98 -4.57
N ASP A 48 -20.05 -13.00 -4.03
CA ASP A 48 -19.02 -12.85 -3.00
C ASP A 48 -17.88 -11.96 -3.49
N TRP A 49 -17.54 -10.95 -2.72
CA TRP A 49 -16.46 -10.01 -2.99
C TRP A 49 -15.09 -10.70 -3.10
N ARG A 50 -14.92 -11.90 -2.49
CA ARG A 50 -13.66 -12.66 -2.53
C ARG A 50 -13.28 -13.10 -3.94
N LEU A 51 -14.25 -13.25 -4.85
CA LEU A 51 -13.96 -13.49 -6.27
C LEU A 51 -13.05 -12.41 -6.88
N TRP A 52 -13.31 -11.16 -6.51
CA TRP A 52 -12.54 -10.02 -6.99
C TRP A 52 -11.23 -9.85 -6.23
N GLU A 53 -11.20 -10.20 -4.96
CA GLU A 53 -9.97 -10.29 -4.17
C GLU A 53 -9.00 -11.29 -4.79
N ASP A 54 -9.46 -12.50 -5.10
CA ASP A 54 -8.62 -13.56 -5.68
C ASP A 54 -8.10 -13.17 -7.07
N LEU A 55 -8.95 -12.55 -7.90
CA LEU A 55 -8.53 -12.00 -9.19
C LEU A 55 -7.45 -10.92 -9.00
N ALA A 56 -7.65 -9.99 -8.08
CA ALA A 56 -6.67 -8.94 -7.80
C ALA A 56 -5.35 -9.54 -7.28
N LYS A 57 -5.39 -10.51 -6.36
CA LYS A 57 -4.19 -11.21 -5.87
C LYS A 57 -3.42 -11.92 -6.99
N ASN A 58 -4.12 -12.51 -7.95
CA ASN A 58 -3.49 -13.11 -9.13
C ASN A 58 -2.80 -12.05 -10.00
N LEU A 59 -3.45 -10.91 -10.23
CA LEU A 59 -2.87 -9.80 -10.99
C LEU A 59 -1.71 -9.15 -10.24
N MET A 60 -1.75 -9.02 -8.91
CA MET A 60 -0.63 -8.55 -8.10
C MET A 60 0.60 -9.41 -8.29
N ARG A 61 0.44 -10.75 -8.23
CA ARG A 61 1.55 -11.68 -8.47
C ARG A 61 2.13 -11.53 -9.88
N LYS A 62 1.26 -11.44 -10.89
CA LYS A 62 1.68 -11.22 -12.27
C LYS A 62 2.35 -9.86 -12.46
N ALA A 63 1.81 -8.78 -11.91
CA ALA A 63 2.42 -7.46 -12.00
C ALA A 63 3.81 -7.43 -11.38
N ARG A 64 4.00 -8.02 -10.19
CA ARG A 64 5.33 -8.09 -9.55
C ARG A 64 6.43 -8.67 -10.45
N THR A 65 6.12 -9.69 -11.26
CA THR A 65 7.13 -10.28 -12.15
C THR A 65 7.62 -9.30 -13.22
N PHE A 66 6.76 -8.40 -13.68
CA PHE A 66 7.15 -7.38 -14.67
C PHE A 66 8.04 -6.28 -14.09
N TYR A 67 7.90 -5.98 -12.80
CA TYR A 67 8.65 -4.93 -12.12
C TYR A 67 9.82 -5.45 -11.28
N ALA A 68 10.08 -6.76 -11.28
CA ALA A 68 11.12 -7.38 -10.44
C ALA A 68 12.53 -6.88 -10.75
N GLY A 69 12.80 -6.48 -12.00
CA GLY A 69 14.09 -5.95 -12.45
C GLY A 69 14.21 -4.42 -12.36
N GLU A 70 13.21 -3.72 -11.91
CA GLU A 70 13.26 -2.26 -11.78
C GLU A 70 14.22 -1.84 -10.66
N ASP A 71 15.06 -0.86 -10.94
CA ASP A 71 16.00 -0.29 -9.99
C ASP A 71 15.26 0.69 -9.04
N LEU A 72 15.53 0.57 -7.76
CA LEU A 72 15.06 1.53 -6.75
C LEU A 72 15.85 2.84 -6.76
N GLY A 73 16.98 2.90 -7.45
CA GLY A 73 17.95 3.99 -7.37
C GLY A 73 18.73 3.98 -6.05
N LEU A 74 18.88 2.82 -5.44
CA LEU A 74 19.62 2.60 -4.21
C LEU A 74 20.60 1.45 -4.41
N GLU A 75 21.76 1.53 -3.80
CA GLU A 75 22.71 0.40 -3.70
C GLU A 75 22.16 -0.65 -2.72
N LEU A 76 21.04 -1.29 -3.10
CA LEU A 76 20.33 -2.24 -2.26
C LEU A 76 19.67 -3.31 -3.13
N GLU A 77 20.08 -4.56 -2.96
CA GLU A 77 19.49 -5.70 -3.68
C GLU A 77 18.16 -6.20 -3.06
N ASN A 78 17.93 -5.83 -1.81
CA ASN A 78 16.79 -6.29 -1.02
C ASN A 78 15.46 -5.74 -1.58
N THR A 79 14.40 -6.53 -1.41
CA THR A 79 13.04 -6.03 -1.64
C THR A 79 12.69 -4.96 -0.60
N VAL A 80 12.08 -3.87 -1.03
CA VAL A 80 11.63 -2.79 -0.15
C VAL A 80 10.13 -2.65 -0.25
N TYR A 81 9.43 -2.83 0.87
CA TYR A 81 8.00 -2.67 0.99
C TYR A 81 7.66 -1.38 1.74
N ALA A 82 6.70 -0.61 1.25
CA ALA A 82 6.06 0.44 2.05
C ALA A 82 4.72 -0.06 2.58
N LEU A 83 4.46 0.24 3.84
CA LEU A 83 3.19 -0.04 4.52
C LEU A 83 2.54 1.27 4.93
N ASP A 84 1.28 1.41 4.55
CA ASP A 84 0.45 2.52 5.03
C ASP A 84 -1.03 2.16 4.93
N SER A 85 -1.88 3.02 5.45
CA SER A 85 -3.33 2.87 5.36
C SER A 85 -3.99 4.16 4.88
N THR A 86 -5.13 3.99 4.23
CA THR A 86 -5.95 5.12 3.84
C THR A 86 -7.38 4.92 4.27
N THR A 87 -7.99 5.97 4.84
CA THR A 87 -9.41 5.96 5.18
C THR A 87 -10.23 6.39 3.97
N ILE A 88 -11.31 5.66 3.73
CA ILE A 88 -12.34 5.97 2.75
C ILE A 88 -13.58 6.36 3.55
N ASP A 89 -13.91 7.64 3.52
CA ASP A 89 -15.07 8.19 4.23
C ASP A 89 -16.37 7.72 3.58
N LEU A 90 -17.32 7.34 4.39
CA LEU A 90 -18.65 6.89 4.01
C LEU A 90 -19.71 7.74 4.70
N SER A 91 -20.88 7.87 4.09
CA SER A 91 -22.04 8.51 4.73
C SER A 91 -22.60 7.59 5.80
N LEU A 92 -22.68 8.04 7.05
CA LEU A 92 -23.22 7.25 8.15
C LEU A 92 -24.68 6.81 7.89
N THR A 93 -25.47 7.65 7.26
CA THR A 93 -26.88 7.37 6.91
C THR A 93 -27.01 6.21 5.92
N LEU A 94 -26.09 6.11 4.94
CA LEU A 94 -26.10 5.08 3.91
C LEU A 94 -25.33 3.80 4.33
N PHE A 95 -24.37 3.92 5.24
CA PHE A 95 -23.45 2.85 5.64
C PHE A 95 -23.38 2.71 7.16
N PRO A 96 -24.50 2.44 7.87
CA PRO A 96 -24.53 2.40 9.33
C PRO A 96 -23.62 1.30 9.91
N TRP A 97 -23.33 0.25 9.16
CA TRP A 97 -22.44 -0.85 9.54
C TRP A 97 -20.95 -0.44 9.62
N ALA A 98 -20.57 0.66 8.96
CA ALA A 98 -19.18 1.16 8.88
C ALA A 98 -18.94 2.33 9.85
N ASP A 99 -19.69 2.41 10.95
CA ASP A 99 -19.55 3.49 11.91
C ASP A 99 -18.12 3.58 12.45
N PHE A 100 -17.59 4.79 12.49
CA PHE A 100 -16.22 5.08 12.89
C PHE A 100 -16.13 6.06 14.05
N ARG A 101 -16.93 7.11 13.98
CA ARG A 101 -17.10 8.12 15.03
C ARG A 101 -18.59 8.41 15.16
N ARG A 102 -18.95 9.13 16.21
CA ARG A 102 -20.35 9.47 16.49
C ARG A 102 -21.12 10.07 15.29
N THR A 103 -20.41 10.74 14.36
CA THR A 103 -20.98 11.42 13.20
C THR A 103 -20.39 10.96 11.86
N LYS A 104 -19.51 9.94 11.85
CA LYS A 104 -18.81 9.51 10.62
C LYS A 104 -18.79 8.00 10.49
N ALA A 105 -19.00 7.53 9.28
CA ALA A 105 -18.72 6.16 8.86
C ALA A 105 -17.46 6.13 7.99
N GLY A 106 -16.77 5.02 7.96
CA GLY A 106 -15.58 4.83 7.13
C GLY A 106 -15.01 3.45 7.21
N ILE A 107 -14.32 3.10 6.19
CA ILE A 107 -13.48 1.89 6.11
C ILE A 107 -12.04 2.29 5.91
N LYS A 108 -11.14 1.43 6.31
CA LYS A 108 -9.72 1.62 6.16
C LYS A 108 -9.16 0.54 5.25
N MET A 109 -8.40 0.98 4.27
CA MET A 109 -7.65 0.11 3.36
C MET A 109 -6.18 0.17 3.75
N HIS A 110 -5.69 -0.91 4.37
CA HIS A 110 -4.27 -1.12 4.68
C HIS A 110 -3.61 -1.73 3.46
N THR A 111 -2.47 -1.21 3.06
CA THR A 111 -1.80 -1.63 1.84
C THR A 111 -0.31 -1.77 2.06
N GLN A 112 0.24 -2.88 1.59
CA GLN A 112 1.66 -3.09 1.40
C GLN A 112 1.94 -3.00 -0.10
N ILE A 113 2.90 -2.16 -0.49
CA ILE A 113 3.35 -2.07 -1.89
C ILE A 113 4.82 -2.46 -2.01
N ASP A 114 5.16 -3.15 -3.08
CA ASP A 114 6.54 -3.33 -3.53
C ASP A 114 6.99 -2.02 -4.19
N LEU A 115 8.08 -1.45 -3.70
CA LEU A 115 8.54 -0.13 -4.16
C LEU A 115 9.31 -0.15 -5.47
N ARG A 116 9.65 -1.32 -6.01
CA ARG A 116 10.27 -1.44 -7.36
C ARG A 116 9.31 -0.95 -8.43
N GLY A 117 8.09 -1.44 -8.42
CA GLY A 117 6.98 -0.81 -9.12
C GLY A 117 5.89 -0.55 -8.08
N PRO A 118 5.13 0.52 -8.06
CA PRO A 118 4.14 0.78 -7.01
C PRO A 118 2.99 -0.25 -7.05
N ILE A 119 3.35 -1.53 -6.95
CA ILE A 119 2.45 -2.68 -7.05
C ILE A 119 2.03 -3.14 -5.65
N PRO A 120 0.74 -3.13 -5.32
CA PRO A 120 0.27 -3.68 -4.06
C PRO A 120 0.57 -5.19 -4.00
N THR A 121 1.06 -5.63 -2.86
CA THR A 121 1.37 -7.04 -2.57
C THR A 121 0.43 -7.63 -1.55
N CYS A 122 -0.10 -6.78 -0.67
CA CYS A 122 -1.12 -7.13 0.31
C CYS A 122 -2.07 -5.95 0.50
N ILE A 123 -3.37 -6.23 0.51
CA ILE A 123 -4.42 -5.27 0.85
C ILE A 123 -5.35 -5.92 1.88
N TYR A 124 -5.62 -5.19 2.95
CA TYR A 124 -6.57 -5.58 3.99
C TYR A 124 -7.58 -4.46 4.22
N ILE A 125 -8.87 -4.80 4.18
CA ILE A 125 -9.96 -3.84 4.38
C ILE A 125 -10.55 -4.05 5.77
N SER A 126 -10.44 -3.03 6.62
CA SER A 126 -10.96 -3.04 7.98
C SER A 126 -11.97 -1.92 8.23
N ASN A 127 -12.67 -1.97 9.37
CA ASN A 127 -13.37 -0.82 9.88
C ASN A 127 -12.37 0.30 10.24
N ALA A 128 -12.72 1.55 9.98
CA ALA A 128 -11.86 2.70 10.26
C ALA A 128 -11.53 2.91 11.75
N ARG A 129 -12.21 2.21 12.67
CA ARG A 129 -11.86 2.17 14.12
C ARG A 129 -10.54 1.43 14.40
N GLN A 130 -10.14 0.50 13.53
CA GLN A 130 -8.94 -0.28 13.75
C GLN A 130 -7.70 0.59 13.66
N HIS A 131 -6.82 0.52 14.67
CA HIS A 131 -5.52 1.18 14.64
C HIS A 131 -4.60 0.53 13.61
N ASP A 132 -3.91 1.34 12.81
CA ASP A 132 -3.05 0.90 11.71
C ASP A 132 -2.00 -0.12 12.16
N VAL A 133 -1.42 0.10 13.32
CA VAL A 133 -0.36 -0.75 13.88
C VAL A 133 -0.80 -2.21 14.10
N ARG A 134 -2.10 -2.48 14.27
CA ARG A 134 -2.63 -3.85 14.46
C ARG A 134 -2.52 -4.68 13.19
N TRP A 135 -2.50 -4.04 12.03
CA TRP A 135 -2.34 -4.77 10.78
C TRP A 135 -0.99 -5.49 10.68
N LEU A 136 0.04 -5.01 11.38
CA LEU A 136 1.33 -5.70 11.45
C LEU A 136 1.22 -7.12 12.07
N ASP A 137 0.19 -7.40 12.86
CA ASP A 137 -0.04 -8.72 13.45
C ASP A 137 -0.56 -9.75 12.43
N GLU A 138 -1.11 -9.28 11.30
CA GLU A 138 -1.69 -10.10 10.22
C GLU A 138 -0.69 -10.35 9.06
N LEU A 139 0.46 -9.66 9.07
CA LEU A 139 1.43 -9.75 7.99
C LEU A 139 2.43 -10.87 8.22
N ILE A 140 2.74 -11.58 7.15
CA ILE A 140 3.88 -12.50 7.08
C ILE A 140 5.06 -11.70 6.51
N PHE A 141 6.10 -11.51 7.31
CA PHE A 141 7.29 -10.77 6.90
C PHE A 141 8.25 -11.65 6.11
N GLU A 142 8.71 -11.13 4.97
CA GLU A 142 9.68 -11.79 4.09
C GLU A 142 11.09 -11.57 4.67
N PRO A 143 11.85 -12.64 4.99
CA PRO A 143 13.22 -12.51 5.49
C PRO A 143 14.10 -11.74 4.50
N GLY A 144 14.96 -10.86 5.01
CA GLY A 144 15.84 -10.02 4.20
C GLY A 144 15.17 -8.78 3.58
N ALA A 145 13.85 -8.68 3.55
CA ALA A 145 13.15 -7.51 3.01
C ALA A 145 13.14 -6.33 3.98
N PHE A 146 13.08 -5.11 3.44
CA PHE A 146 12.89 -3.88 4.20
C PHE A 146 11.41 -3.48 4.23
N TYR A 147 10.94 -3.11 5.41
CA TYR A 147 9.59 -2.59 5.64
C TYR A 147 9.66 -1.14 6.07
N VAL A 148 9.17 -0.24 5.21
CA VAL A 148 9.15 1.20 5.47
C VAL A 148 7.80 1.59 6.06
N LEU A 149 7.83 2.16 7.26
CA LEU A 149 6.67 2.41 8.10
C LEU A 149 6.59 3.88 8.51
N ASP A 150 5.39 4.45 8.55
CA ASP A 150 5.21 5.75 9.19
C ASP A 150 5.32 5.64 10.74
N ARG A 151 5.54 6.76 11.40
CA ARG A 151 5.63 6.84 12.88
C ARG A 151 4.40 6.29 13.61
N GLY A 152 3.25 6.22 12.95
CA GLY A 152 2.02 5.63 13.46
C GLY A 152 2.15 4.14 13.75
N TYR A 153 3.03 3.44 13.03
CA TYR A 153 3.31 2.02 13.20
C TYR A 153 4.38 1.73 14.25
N MET A 154 4.94 2.74 14.91
CA MET A 154 5.99 2.56 15.90
C MET A 154 5.44 1.89 17.18
N ASP A 155 5.58 0.57 17.25
CA ASP A 155 5.29 -0.31 18.38
C ASP A 155 6.44 -1.31 18.52
N PHE A 156 7.15 -1.27 19.63
CA PHE A 156 8.39 -2.06 19.81
C PHE A 156 8.18 -3.56 19.75
N LYS A 157 7.02 -4.07 20.23
CA LYS A 157 6.72 -5.51 20.17
C LYS A 157 6.58 -5.95 18.71
N ARG A 158 5.87 -5.18 17.91
CA ARG A 158 5.63 -5.47 16.47
C ARG A 158 6.89 -5.28 15.64
N LEU A 159 7.66 -4.22 15.91
CA LEU A 159 8.97 -4.02 15.29
C LEU A 159 9.94 -5.17 15.61
N ASN A 160 9.88 -5.72 16.83
CA ASN A 160 10.63 -6.91 17.17
C ASN A 160 10.15 -8.15 16.39
N GLY A 161 8.85 -8.26 16.13
CA GLY A 161 8.30 -9.31 15.26
C GLY A 161 8.89 -9.27 13.85
N ILE A 162 9.04 -8.08 13.26
CA ILE A 162 9.73 -7.91 11.96
C ILE A 162 11.19 -8.40 12.06
N ALA A 163 11.92 -7.96 13.10
CA ALA A 163 13.30 -8.34 13.28
C ALA A 163 13.47 -9.85 13.52
N CYS A 164 12.61 -10.47 14.33
CA CYS A 164 12.60 -11.91 14.58
C CYS A 164 12.28 -12.75 13.32
N ALA A 165 11.53 -12.18 12.38
CA ALA A 165 11.30 -12.80 11.07
C ALA A 165 12.50 -12.69 10.13
N GLY A 166 13.64 -12.16 10.57
CA GLY A 166 14.83 -11.94 9.73
C GLY A 166 14.66 -10.78 8.73
N ALA A 167 13.66 -9.90 8.94
CA ALA A 167 13.40 -8.77 8.11
C ALA A 167 13.91 -7.46 8.72
N PHE A 168 13.97 -6.42 7.90
CA PHE A 168 14.43 -5.10 8.30
C PHE A 168 13.28 -4.10 8.29
N PHE A 169 13.37 -3.07 9.11
CA PHE A 169 12.42 -1.97 9.08
C PHE A 169 13.13 -0.63 9.08
N VAL A 170 12.48 0.37 8.49
CA VAL A 170 12.83 1.78 8.63
C VAL A 170 11.55 2.53 8.99
N THR A 171 11.53 3.16 10.16
CA THR A 171 10.38 3.95 10.60
C THR A 171 10.82 5.32 11.10
N ARG A 172 9.95 6.32 10.99
CA ARG A 172 10.18 7.61 11.62
C ARG A 172 9.98 7.48 13.13
N ALA A 173 10.95 7.94 13.90
CA ALA A 173 10.84 7.95 15.36
C ALA A 173 9.77 8.94 15.83
N LYS A 174 9.10 8.60 16.92
CA LYS A 174 8.22 9.53 17.63
C LYS A 174 9.06 10.56 18.40
N ASP A 175 8.58 11.79 18.51
CA ASP A 175 9.31 12.90 19.13
C ASP A 175 9.64 12.62 20.62
N ASN A 176 8.82 11.81 21.28
CA ASN A 176 9.00 11.39 22.67
C ASN A 176 9.85 10.12 22.83
N LEU A 177 10.54 9.67 21.77
CA LEU A 177 11.44 8.52 21.87
C LEU A 177 12.60 8.81 22.82
N ARG A 178 12.66 8.07 23.93
CA ARG A 178 13.79 8.05 24.84
C ARG A 178 14.75 6.93 24.45
N PHE A 179 15.98 7.30 24.08
CA PHE A 179 16.97 6.40 23.50
C PHE A 179 18.31 6.53 24.24
N SER A 180 18.83 5.42 24.74
CA SER A 180 20.15 5.33 25.36
C SER A 180 21.17 4.93 24.31
N ARG A 181 22.04 5.85 23.94
CA ARG A 181 23.15 5.62 23.02
C ARG A 181 24.21 4.78 23.68
N GLN A 182 24.61 3.70 23.00
CA GLN A 182 25.79 2.89 23.37
C GLN A 182 27.00 3.24 22.52
N ARG A 183 26.81 3.49 21.22
CA ARG A 183 27.87 3.83 20.28
C ARG A 183 27.39 4.88 19.27
N SER A 184 28.27 5.79 18.85
CA SER A 184 28.07 6.65 17.68
C SER A 184 28.85 6.08 16.52
N LEU A 185 28.29 6.19 15.32
CA LEU A 185 28.92 5.89 14.07
C LEU A 185 29.36 7.18 13.36
N PRO A 186 30.31 7.09 12.41
CA PRO A 186 30.69 8.24 11.58
C PRO A 186 29.47 8.83 10.87
N THR A 187 29.49 10.15 10.70
CA THR A 187 28.40 10.90 10.06
C THR A 187 28.92 11.65 8.85
N ASP A 188 28.08 11.71 7.82
CA ASP A 188 28.33 12.51 6.61
C ASP A 188 27.45 13.76 6.65
N PHE A 189 27.98 14.83 7.25
CA PHE A 189 27.28 16.11 7.37
C PHE A 189 26.94 16.75 6.02
N PRO A 190 27.83 16.77 5.03
CA PRO A 190 27.51 17.25 3.68
C PRO A 190 26.33 16.51 3.04
N ALA A 191 26.23 15.19 3.23
CA ALA A 191 25.11 14.38 2.74
C ALA A 191 23.82 14.51 3.61
N GLY A 192 23.83 15.38 4.64
CA GLY A 192 22.68 15.60 5.49
C GLY A 192 22.57 14.70 6.73
N VAL A 193 23.48 13.76 6.95
CA VAL A 193 23.48 12.87 8.12
C VAL A 193 23.98 13.61 9.34
N ARG A 194 23.10 14.01 10.24
CA ARG A 194 23.42 14.80 11.44
C ARG A 194 23.87 13.97 12.63
N SER A 195 23.34 12.77 12.78
CA SER A 195 23.82 11.82 13.79
C SER A 195 23.44 10.40 13.40
N ASP A 196 24.30 9.46 13.82
CA ASP A 196 24.13 8.04 13.65
C ASP A 196 24.52 7.31 14.92
N GLN A 197 23.57 6.64 15.55
CA GLN A 197 23.71 6.11 16.92
C GLN A 197 23.15 4.70 17.00
N ILE A 198 23.90 3.82 17.66
CA ILE A 198 23.43 2.50 18.04
C ILE A 198 23.14 2.49 19.53
N GLY A 199 22.03 1.88 19.94
CA GLY A 199 21.64 1.82 21.33
C GLY A 199 20.34 1.10 21.57
N LYS A 200 19.67 1.42 22.67
CA LYS A 200 18.40 0.79 23.08
C LYS A 200 17.40 1.83 23.57
N PRO A 201 16.09 1.53 23.51
CA PRO A 201 15.10 2.36 24.20
C PRO A 201 15.38 2.45 25.70
N THR A 202 15.20 3.63 26.28
CA THR A 202 15.47 3.83 27.72
C THR A 202 14.35 3.27 28.59
N LEU A 203 13.09 3.34 28.14
CA LEU A 203 11.94 2.85 28.87
C LEU A 203 11.99 1.33 29.03
N ALA A 204 11.86 0.82 30.25
CA ALA A 204 11.94 -0.62 30.57
C ALA A 204 10.97 -1.45 29.73
N LYS A 205 9.71 -1.03 29.58
CA LYS A 205 8.69 -1.69 28.73
C LYS A 205 9.13 -1.79 27.26
N ALA A 206 9.68 -0.71 26.71
CA ALA A 206 10.12 -0.69 25.30
C ALA A 206 11.37 -1.58 25.11
N ARG A 207 12.29 -1.56 26.08
CA ARG A 207 13.50 -2.41 26.08
C ARG A 207 13.16 -3.91 26.20
N ALA A 208 12.19 -4.26 27.02
CA ALA A 208 11.71 -5.62 27.12
C ALA A 208 11.01 -6.09 25.83
N ALA A 209 10.26 -5.20 25.18
CA ALA A 209 9.56 -5.49 23.94
C ALA A 209 10.50 -5.60 22.73
N PHE A 210 11.64 -4.88 22.71
CA PHE A 210 12.69 -4.97 21.70
C PHE A 210 14.05 -5.08 22.40
N PRO A 211 14.54 -6.29 22.70
CA PRO A 211 15.77 -6.50 23.47
C PRO A 211 17.05 -6.26 22.68
N ALA A 212 17.01 -6.40 21.36
CA ALA A 212 18.16 -6.21 20.48
C ALA A 212 18.57 -4.73 20.36
N LEU A 213 19.71 -4.49 19.74
CA LEU A 213 20.18 -3.15 19.42
C LEU A 213 19.33 -2.53 18.29
N LEU A 214 19.15 -1.25 18.37
CA LEU A 214 18.51 -0.42 17.36
C LEU A 214 19.48 0.66 16.91
N ARG A 215 19.31 1.11 15.69
CA ARG A 215 20.02 2.23 15.12
C ARG A 215 19.09 3.43 14.98
N LYS A 216 19.55 4.59 15.42
CA LYS A 216 18.86 5.85 15.34
C LYS A 216 19.66 6.80 14.46
N VAL A 217 19.10 7.17 13.31
CA VAL A 217 19.72 8.09 12.33
C VAL A 217 18.96 9.40 12.33
N ARG A 218 19.67 10.53 12.48
CA ARG A 218 19.11 11.88 12.29
C ARG A 218 19.62 12.41 10.96
N TYR A 219 18.69 12.77 10.10
CA TYR A 219 18.93 13.24 8.75
C TYR A 219 18.25 14.59 8.53
N PHE A 220 18.97 15.55 7.98
CA PHE A 220 18.42 16.83 7.53
C PHE A 220 18.02 16.71 6.06
N ASP A 221 16.73 16.83 5.81
CA ASP A 221 16.18 16.82 4.46
C ASP A 221 16.17 18.26 3.92
N ALA A 222 17.07 18.55 2.98
CA ALA A 222 17.23 19.88 2.40
C ALA A 222 16.02 20.29 1.52
N GLU A 223 15.26 19.34 0.97
CA GLU A 223 14.08 19.66 0.14
C GLU A 223 12.92 20.18 1.00
N THR A 224 12.75 19.63 2.19
CA THR A 224 11.67 20.01 3.12
C THR A 224 12.14 20.89 4.26
N GLU A 225 13.44 21.17 4.36
CA GLU A 225 14.11 21.91 5.43
C GLU A 225 13.79 21.35 6.84
N ARG A 226 13.74 20.01 6.96
CA ARG A 226 13.34 19.34 8.21
C ARG A 226 14.36 18.33 8.67
N ASP A 227 14.52 18.29 9.97
CA ASP A 227 15.22 17.19 10.63
C ASP A 227 14.28 15.97 10.78
N LEU A 228 14.69 14.87 10.21
CA LEU A 228 14.00 13.59 10.32
C LEU A 228 14.81 12.64 11.20
N VAL A 229 14.14 11.93 12.08
CA VAL A 229 14.79 10.92 12.93
C VAL A 229 14.22 9.56 12.58
N PHE A 230 15.08 8.65 12.16
CA PHE A 230 14.73 7.29 11.79
C PHE A 230 15.17 6.30 12.86
N LEU A 231 14.38 5.25 13.02
CA LEU A 231 14.70 4.09 13.83
C LEU A 231 14.70 2.86 12.92
N THR A 232 15.74 2.02 13.04
CA THR A 232 15.92 0.86 12.18
C THR A 232 16.68 -0.25 12.92
N ASN A 233 16.61 -1.49 12.42
CA ASN A 233 17.32 -2.63 12.99
C ASN A 233 18.58 -3.05 12.22
N PRO A 234 18.77 -2.83 10.89
CA PRO A 234 20.05 -3.09 10.25
C PRO A 234 21.11 -2.10 10.74
N LEU A 235 22.25 -2.63 11.14
CA LEU A 235 23.33 -1.83 11.72
C LEU A 235 24.44 -1.47 10.71
N GLU A 236 24.48 -2.16 9.57
CA GLU A 236 25.63 -2.14 8.65
C GLU A 236 25.41 -1.28 7.40
N ILE A 237 24.16 -1.03 6.99
CA ILE A 237 23.88 -0.21 5.80
C ILE A 237 24.27 1.27 6.03
N PRO A 238 24.69 2.02 5.01
CA PRO A 238 25.00 3.44 5.15
C PRO A 238 23.83 4.25 5.74
N ALA A 239 24.11 5.24 6.59
CA ALA A 239 23.07 6.06 7.22
C ALA A 239 22.25 6.85 6.18
N LEU A 240 22.88 7.30 5.10
CA LEU A 240 22.20 7.93 3.98
C LEU A 240 21.17 6.97 3.32
N THR A 241 21.55 5.70 3.14
CA THR A 241 20.65 4.68 2.58
C THR A 241 19.40 4.51 3.43
N VAL A 242 19.49 4.59 4.77
CA VAL A 242 18.31 4.57 5.66
C VAL A 242 17.36 5.73 5.33
N ALA A 243 17.88 6.94 5.15
CA ALA A 243 17.08 8.11 4.79
C ALA A 243 16.44 7.98 3.41
N LEU A 244 17.20 7.50 2.42
CA LEU A 244 16.73 7.28 1.05
C LEU A 244 15.65 6.20 0.99
N ILE A 245 15.80 5.09 1.70
CA ILE A 245 14.77 4.06 1.85
C ILE A 245 13.47 4.69 2.40
N TYR A 246 13.56 5.50 3.45
CA TYR A 246 12.38 6.15 4.01
C TYR A 246 11.71 7.12 3.03
N ARG A 247 12.48 7.84 2.23
CA ARG A 247 11.97 8.75 1.19
C ARG A 247 11.11 8.01 0.16
N LEU A 248 11.43 6.77 -0.18
CA LEU A 248 10.63 5.94 -1.09
C LEU A 248 9.22 5.65 -0.56
N ARG A 249 8.97 5.79 0.75
CA ARG A 249 7.64 5.64 1.35
C ARG A 249 6.59 6.54 0.67
N TRP A 250 7.01 7.71 0.15
CA TRP A 250 6.10 8.59 -0.57
C TRP A 250 5.37 7.92 -1.75
N ARG A 251 5.95 6.87 -2.32
CA ARG A 251 5.32 6.11 -3.43
C ARG A 251 3.96 5.51 -3.04
N ILE A 252 3.76 5.11 -1.77
CA ILE A 252 2.46 4.60 -1.32
C ILE A 252 1.42 5.73 -1.20
N GLU A 253 1.82 6.94 -0.86
CA GLU A 253 0.93 8.09 -0.84
C GLU A 253 0.49 8.49 -2.26
N LEU A 254 1.40 8.41 -3.23
CA LEU A 254 1.09 8.58 -4.65
C LEU A 254 0.11 7.51 -5.14
N PHE A 255 0.32 6.25 -4.76
CA PHE A 255 -0.61 5.15 -5.04
C PHE A 255 -2.01 5.48 -4.49
N PHE A 256 -2.14 5.87 -3.23
CA PHE A 256 -3.44 6.22 -2.66
C PHE A 256 -4.09 7.43 -3.34
N ARG A 257 -3.29 8.42 -3.71
CA ARG A 257 -3.77 9.60 -4.46
C ARG A 257 -4.34 9.17 -5.80
N TRP A 258 -3.61 8.31 -6.53
CA TRP A 258 -4.06 7.80 -7.82
C TRP A 258 -5.37 7.01 -7.70
N ILE A 259 -5.44 6.05 -6.77
CA ILE A 259 -6.65 5.25 -6.50
C ILE A 259 -7.86 6.13 -6.18
N LYS A 260 -7.69 7.11 -5.30
CA LYS A 260 -8.78 8.02 -4.90
C LYS A 260 -9.19 8.99 -6.00
N GLY A 261 -8.25 9.35 -6.86
CA GLY A 261 -8.48 10.31 -7.94
C GLY A 261 -9.07 9.67 -9.20
N HIS A 262 -8.59 8.49 -9.59
CA HIS A 262 -8.94 7.87 -10.87
C HIS A 262 -9.99 6.76 -10.77
N LEU A 263 -10.12 6.14 -9.60
CA LEU A 263 -11.11 5.09 -9.36
C LEU A 263 -12.18 5.62 -8.41
N ARG A 264 -13.45 5.42 -8.75
CA ARG A 264 -14.58 5.95 -7.96
C ARG A 264 -14.80 5.17 -6.65
N ILE A 265 -13.78 5.11 -5.78
CA ILE A 265 -13.89 4.46 -4.48
C ILE A 265 -14.54 5.35 -3.40
N LYS A 266 -14.94 6.56 -3.75
CA LYS A 266 -15.72 7.46 -2.89
C LYS A 266 -17.22 7.44 -3.22
N HIS A 267 -17.60 6.86 -4.35
CA HIS A 267 -18.97 6.78 -4.84
C HIS A 267 -19.35 5.31 -5.03
N TYR A 268 -20.18 4.80 -4.15
CA TYR A 268 -20.51 3.38 -4.14
C TYR A 268 -21.81 3.10 -4.89
N TYR A 269 -21.81 2.00 -5.65
CA TYR A 269 -22.97 1.52 -6.40
C TYR A 269 -23.89 0.62 -5.58
N GLY A 270 -23.52 0.29 -4.33
CA GLY A 270 -24.31 -0.44 -3.35
C GLY A 270 -23.88 -0.05 -1.95
N THR A 271 -24.74 -0.33 -0.95
CA THR A 271 -24.53 0.12 0.43
C THR A 271 -24.16 -1.02 1.39
N SER A 272 -24.28 -2.27 0.99
CA SER A 272 -23.91 -3.42 1.82
C SER A 272 -22.38 -3.55 1.97
N PRO A 273 -21.89 -4.19 3.03
CA PRO A 273 -20.47 -4.52 3.19
C PRO A 273 -19.90 -5.28 1.99
N ASN A 274 -20.70 -6.20 1.42
CA ASN A 274 -20.31 -6.97 0.23
C ASN A 274 -20.11 -6.07 -0.98
N ALA A 275 -21.08 -5.21 -1.28
CA ALA A 275 -21.02 -4.30 -2.42
C ALA A 275 -19.85 -3.32 -2.35
N VAL A 276 -19.56 -2.80 -1.15
CA VAL A 276 -18.43 -1.88 -0.93
C VAL A 276 -17.10 -2.59 -1.13
N LYS A 277 -16.90 -3.76 -0.54
CA LYS A 277 -15.68 -4.55 -0.73
C LYS A 277 -15.50 -4.96 -2.20
N THR A 278 -16.58 -5.44 -2.84
CA THR A 278 -16.60 -5.77 -4.27
C THR A 278 -16.08 -4.59 -5.10
N GLN A 279 -16.60 -3.39 -4.87
CA GLN A 279 -16.19 -2.21 -5.63
C GLN A 279 -14.73 -1.84 -5.42
N ILE A 280 -14.21 -1.95 -4.20
CA ILE A 280 -12.80 -1.68 -3.90
C ILE A 280 -11.90 -2.69 -4.60
N TRP A 281 -12.22 -3.98 -4.53
CA TRP A 281 -11.41 -5.01 -5.18
C TRP A 281 -11.45 -4.92 -6.70
N ILE A 282 -12.58 -4.55 -7.29
CA ILE A 282 -12.68 -4.25 -8.73
C ILE A 282 -11.82 -3.03 -9.08
N ALA A 283 -11.79 -1.99 -8.23
CA ALA A 283 -10.92 -0.85 -8.43
C ALA A 283 -9.44 -1.26 -8.42
N MET A 284 -9.03 -2.11 -7.47
CA MET A 284 -7.67 -2.66 -7.43
C MET A 284 -7.35 -3.48 -8.68
N THR A 285 -8.29 -4.30 -9.14
CA THR A 285 -8.17 -5.04 -10.40
C THR A 285 -7.93 -4.09 -11.58
N GLY A 286 -8.71 -3.01 -11.68
CA GLY A 286 -8.55 -1.97 -12.71
C GLY A 286 -7.18 -1.30 -12.66
N TYR A 287 -6.71 -0.93 -11.46
CA TYR A 287 -5.36 -0.39 -11.28
C TYR A 287 -4.28 -1.33 -11.81
N LEU A 288 -4.36 -2.59 -11.40
CA LEU A 288 -3.36 -3.60 -11.78
C LEU A 288 -3.36 -3.87 -13.29
N MET A 289 -4.54 -3.88 -13.95
CA MET A 289 -4.61 -4.00 -15.40
C MET A 289 -3.92 -2.82 -16.09
N VAL A 290 -4.16 -1.58 -15.62
CA VAL A 290 -3.50 -0.39 -16.15
C VAL A 290 -1.99 -0.44 -15.91
N ALA A 291 -1.54 -0.95 -14.77
CA ALA A 291 -0.11 -1.10 -14.47
C ALA A 291 0.59 -2.17 -15.33
N ILE A 292 -0.12 -3.26 -15.67
CA ILE A 292 0.44 -4.37 -16.46
C ILE A 292 0.53 -4.03 -17.96
N ILE A 293 -0.46 -3.36 -18.51
CA ILE A 293 -0.57 -3.12 -19.96
C ILE A 293 0.68 -2.41 -20.54
N PRO A 294 1.18 -1.28 -20.03
CA PRO A 294 2.32 -0.58 -20.61
C PRO A 294 3.58 -1.43 -20.64
N VAL A 295 3.85 -2.16 -19.55
CA VAL A 295 5.05 -3.01 -19.44
C VAL A 295 4.98 -4.18 -20.41
N SER A 296 3.80 -4.80 -20.58
CA SER A 296 3.61 -5.87 -21.55
C SER A 296 3.84 -5.37 -22.98
N TYR A 297 3.46 -4.14 -23.30
CA TYR A 297 3.70 -3.55 -24.63
C TYR A 297 5.18 -3.24 -24.87
N THR A 298 5.89 -2.71 -23.90
CA THR A 298 7.33 -2.43 -24.03
C THR A 298 8.16 -3.69 -24.21
N HIS A 299 7.81 -4.77 -23.53
CA HIS A 299 8.46 -6.09 -23.72
C HIS A 299 8.12 -6.76 -25.06
N LEU A 300 6.97 -6.47 -25.67
CA LEU A 300 6.57 -6.99 -26.97
C LEU A 300 7.15 -6.18 -28.15
N THR A 301 7.50 -4.93 -27.93
CA THR A 301 7.94 -3.99 -28.99
C THR A 301 9.46 -3.74 -29.02
N LEU A 302 10.24 -4.32 -28.11
CA LEU A 302 11.68 -4.32 -28.24
C LEU A 302 12.06 -5.37 -29.29
N PRO A 303 12.52 -4.98 -30.51
CA PRO A 303 13.13 -5.93 -31.43
C PRO A 303 14.37 -6.48 -30.74
N THR A 304 14.46 -7.79 -30.67
CA THR A 304 15.70 -8.51 -30.39
C THR A 304 16.69 -8.23 -31.52
N ASN A 305 17.28 -7.04 -31.53
CA ASN A 305 18.50 -6.82 -32.31
C ASN A 305 19.66 -7.53 -31.58
N ARG A 306 19.66 -8.85 -31.69
CA ARG A 306 20.88 -9.65 -31.66
C ARG A 306 21.14 -10.06 -33.10
N GLU A 307 21.83 -9.19 -33.85
CA GLU A 307 22.61 -9.58 -35.01
C GLU A 307 23.75 -8.59 -35.17
N VAL A 308 24.91 -9.17 -35.12
CA VAL A 308 26.27 -8.94 -35.54
C VAL A 308 27.22 -8.57 -34.43
#